data_7cfe84a0581289b82eb35ade2ae97b24
#
_entry.id   7cfe84a0581289b82eb35ade2ae97b24
#
_cell.length_a   1.000
_cell.length_b   1.000
_cell.length_c   1.000
_cell.angle_alpha   90.00
_cell.angle_beta   90.00
_cell.angle_gamma   90.00
#
_symmetry.space_group_name_H-M   'P 1'
#
loop_
_entity.id
_entity.type
_entity.pdbx_description
1 polymer ?
#
loop_
_entity_poly.entity_id
_entity_poly.type
_entity_poly.pdbx_seq_one_letter_code
_entity_poly.pdbx_strand_id
1 'polypeptide(L)'
;VTNTLTWNAANTPSLLLLPPGASGEVRFSINVRRDYPIKRLGDKNFTLKVDAEIDSPTVPYFLAAQKTVGVAALQTQVAGLVSVNALAYFRDAASGILNAGPIPPKVNTPTNYTIHWVVKNYSTDVRDAEVRAFLQSGVRWTGKVKSNIAAVPSYNERTQEVVWPIGKIIATKGVINKPLEAIFQIEATPSVDQTNRYMPLLSETAVTAFDEFINAELRGADAEISTLTIDDPTVSPDNRMVKP
;
A
#
# COMPACT_ATOMS: atom_id res chain seq x y z
N VAL A 1 26.85 -1.56 11.73
CA VAL A 1 26.51 -1.57 13.17
C VAL A 1 25.76 -2.86 13.42
N THR A 2 26.38 -3.79 14.15
CA THR A 2 25.70 -4.99 14.65
C THR A 2 24.90 -4.58 15.89
N ASN A 3 23.58 -4.75 15.87
CA ASN A 3 22.73 -4.54 17.03
C ASN A 3 22.83 -5.79 17.91
N THR A 4 23.83 -5.86 18.78
CA THR A 4 24.04 -6.98 19.69
C THR A 4 23.61 -6.57 21.10
N LEU A 5 22.78 -7.39 21.74
CA LEU A 5 22.44 -7.31 23.15
C LEU A 5 23.19 -8.42 23.89
N THR A 6 23.79 -8.10 25.01
CA THR A 6 24.57 -9.06 25.79
C THR A 6 24.07 -9.10 27.24
N TRP A 7 23.72 -10.29 27.70
CA TRP A 7 23.42 -10.59 29.08
C TRP A 7 24.57 -11.40 29.65
N ASN A 8 25.09 -11.01 30.82
CA ASN A 8 26.16 -11.69 31.51
C ASN A 8 26.00 -11.55 33.02
N ALA A 9 26.81 -12.23 33.80
CA ALA A 9 26.72 -12.19 35.27
C ALA A 9 26.81 -10.78 35.88
N ALA A 10 27.44 -9.83 35.18
CA ALA A 10 27.58 -8.47 35.70
C ALA A 10 26.27 -7.65 35.58
N ASN A 11 25.50 -7.87 34.52
CA ASN A 11 24.24 -7.16 34.30
C ASN A 11 23.00 -8.03 34.59
N THR A 12 23.18 -9.34 34.72
CA THR A 12 22.14 -10.33 35.02
C THR A 12 22.69 -11.34 36.01
N PRO A 13 22.65 -11.05 37.32
CA PRO A 13 23.32 -11.86 38.33
C PRO A 13 22.90 -13.34 38.37
N SER A 14 21.68 -13.67 37.92
CA SER A 14 21.21 -15.06 37.80
C SER A 14 21.99 -15.92 36.81
N LEU A 15 22.78 -15.30 35.92
CA LEU A 15 23.67 -16.00 35.00
C LEU A 15 25.04 -16.36 35.61
N LEU A 16 25.32 -15.96 36.85
CA LEU A 16 26.56 -16.32 37.52
C LEU A 16 26.65 -17.84 37.79
N LEU A 17 25.53 -18.43 38.18
CA LEU A 17 25.41 -19.88 38.38
C LEU A 17 24.03 -20.35 38.00
N LEU A 18 23.97 -21.26 37.03
CA LEU A 18 22.74 -21.91 36.59
C LEU A 18 22.82 -23.39 37.05
N PRO A 19 22.10 -23.78 38.12
CA PRO A 19 22.09 -25.18 38.59
C PRO A 19 21.50 -26.13 37.56
N PRO A 20 21.85 -27.42 37.58
CA PRO A 20 21.26 -28.42 36.72
C PRO A 20 19.73 -28.43 36.83
N GLY A 21 19.05 -28.40 35.69
CA GLY A 21 17.58 -28.35 35.60
C GLY A 21 16.96 -26.97 35.82
N ALA A 22 17.74 -25.93 36.14
CA ALA A 22 17.25 -24.57 36.23
C ALA A 22 17.09 -23.96 34.82
N SER A 23 16.08 -23.10 34.67
CA SER A 23 15.83 -22.35 33.45
C SER A 23 15.60 -20.86 33.78
N GLY A 24 15.82 -20.01 32.78
CA GLY A 24 15.58 -18.58 32.90
C GLY A 24 15.12 -17.99 31.56
N GLU A 25 14.64 -16.76 31.60
CA GLU A 25 14.17 -16.05 30.41
C GLU A 25 14.80 -14.64 30.39
N VAL A 26 15.24 -14.23 29.23
CA VAL A 26 15.59 -12.84 28.95
C VAL A 26 14.66 -12.29 27.88
N ARG A 27 14.23 -11.04 28.06
CA ARG A 27 13.30 -10.38 27.15
C ARG A 27 13.92 -9.10 26.61
N PHE A 28 13.68 -8.83 25.34
CA PHE A 28 14.04 -7.58 24.71
C PHE A 28 12.98 -7.17 23.69
N SER A 29 12.94 -5.88 23.38
CA SER A 29 12.06 -5.34 22.36
C SER A 29 12.89 -4.63 21.30
N ILE A 30 12.50 -4.78 20.06
CA ILE A 30 13.08 -4.07 18.93
C ILE A 30 12.01 -3.24 18.23
N ASN A 31 12.36 -2.02 17.84
CA ASN A 31 11.49 -1.20 17.00
C ASN A 31 11.90 -1.36 15.55
N VAL A 32 10.95 -1.74 14.71
CA VAL A 32 11.14 -1.81 13.26
C VAL A 32 10.95 -0.43 12.67
N ARG A 33 11.67 -0.12 11.59
CA ARG A 33 11.46 1.12 10.82
C ARG A 33 10.05 1.13 10.23
N ARG A 34 9.46 2.31 10.14
CA ARG A 34 8.14 2.49 9.52
C ARG A 34 8.19 2.39 8.00
N ASP A 35 9.36 2.68 7.41
CA ASP A 35 9.55 2.70 5.96
C ASP A 35 10.44 1.54 5.51
N TYR A 36 10.13 1.01 4.32
CA TYR A 36 11.00 0.03 3.67
C TYR A 36 12.30 0.73 3.22
N PRO A 37 13.48 0.15 3.49
CA PRO A 37 14.76 0.74 3.11
C PRO A 37 15.08 0.52 1.62
N ILE A 38 14.15 0.88 0.73
CA ILE A 38 14.24 0.68 -0.71
C ILE A 38 15.02 1.81 -1.34
N LYS A 39 16.16 1.49 -1.95
CA LYS A 39 17.02 2.42 -2.71
C LYS A 39 17.33 1.92 -4.12
N ARG A 40 17.18 0.63 -4.38
CA ARG A 40 17.49 -0.04 -5.65
C ARG A 40 16.42 -1.06 -5.99
N LEU A 41 16.33 -1.43 -7.28
CA LEU A 41 15.39 -2.43 -7.77
C LEU A 41 15.52 -3.82 -7.10
N GLY A 42 16.70 -4.15 -6.59
CA GLY A 42 16.97 -5.41 -5.88
C GLY A 42 16.61 -5.39 -4.40
N ASP A 43 16.19 -4.27 -3.83
CA ASP A 43 15.86 -4.15 -2.41
C ASP A 43 14.45 -4.70 -2.17
N LYS A 44 14.35 -6.02 -2.03
CA LYS A 44 13.09 -6.75 -1.87
C LYS A 44 13.23 -7.95 -0.94
N ASN A 45 12.09 -8.53 -0.54
CA ASN A 45 11.99 -9.75 0.27
C ASN A 45 12.71 -9.60 1.62
N PHE A 46 12.36 -8.54 2.34
CA PHE A 46 12.99 -8.24 3.62
C PHE A 46 12.67 -9.29 4.67
N THR A 47 13.70 -9.63 5.44
CA THR A 47 13.60 -10.60 6.53
C THR A 47 14.26 -10.04 7.76
N LEU A 48 13.61 -10.18 8.90
CA LEU A 48 14.19 -9.93 10.22
C LEU A 48 14.84 -11.21 10.70
N LYS A 49 16.10 -11.14 11.11
CA LYS A 49 16.84 -12.26 11.69
C LYS A 49 17.25 -11.92 13.10
N VAL A 50 17.05 -12.87 13.99
CA VAL A 50 17.52 -12.82 15.38
C VAL A 50 18.31 -14.09 15.61
N ASP A 51 19.60 -13.94 15.88
CA ASP A 51 20.47 -15.03 16.28
C ASP A 51 20.74 -14.88 17.78
N ALA A 52 20.53 -15.95 18.53
CA ALA A 52 20.81 -16.01 19.96
C ALA A 52 21.89 -17.05 20.23
N GLU A 53 22.85 -16.68 21.05
CA GLU A 53 23.91 -17.57 21.51
C GLU A 53 23.98 -17.51 23.02
N ILE A 54 24.08 -18.67 23.65
CA ILE A 54 24.43 -18.81 25.07
C ILE A 54 25.70 -19.63 25.17
N ASP A 55 26.66 -19.17 25.93
CA ASP A 55 27.87 -19.92 26.20
C ASP A 55 28.13 -20.09 27.72
N SER A 56 28.83 -21.14 28.08
CA SER A 56 29.29 -21.43 29.44
C SER A 56 30.69 -21.97 29.39
N PRO A 57 31.59 -21.50 30.25
CA PRO A 57 32.95 -22.08 30.42
C PRO A 57 32.90 -23.49 31.00
N THR A 58 31.75 -23.92 31.52
CA THR A 58 31.61 -25.27 32.08
C THR A 58 31.40 -26.28 31.01
N VAL A 59 32.25 -27.28 30.92
CA VAL A 59 32.20 -28.39 29.96
C VAL A 59 32.15 -29.71 30.69
N PRO A 60 31.32 -30.68 30.26
CA PRO A 60 31.41 -32.04 30.78
C PRO A 60 32.82 -32.62 30.62
N TYR A 61 33.38 -33.24 31.66
CA TYR A 61 34.78 -33.66 31.73
C TYR A 61 35.20 -34.66 30.63
N PHE A 62 34.23 -35.34 30.03
CA PHE A 62 34.46 -36.28 28.93
C PHE A 62 34.52 -35.65 27.55
N LEU A 63 34.32 -34.34 27.46
CA LEU A 63 34.37 -33.60 26.17
C LEU A 63 35.70 -32.79 26.14
N ALA A 64 36.45 -32.96 25.04
CA ALA A 64 37.65 -32.16 24.80
C ALA A 64 37.27 -30.80 24.18
N ALA A 65 36.48 -30.00 24.89
CA ALA A 65 36.01 -28.68 24.47
C ALA A 65 36.40 -27.60 25.51
N GLN A 66 36.48 -26.36 25.07
CA GLN A 66 36.82 -25.24 25.99
C GLN A 66 35.57 -24.55 26.56
N LYS A 67 34.42 -24.68 25.93
CA LYS A 67 33.14 -24.11 26.37
C LYS A 67 31.97 -24.89 25.80
N THR A 68 30.83 -24.79 26.49
CA THR A 68 29.55 -25.27 25.97
C THR A 68 28.85 -24.08 25.30
N VAL A 69 28.34 -24.29 24.08
CA VAL A 69 27.63 -23.27 23.30
C VAL A 69 26.28 -23.80 22.84
N GLY A 70 25.23 -23.07 23.15
CA GLY A 70 23.90 -23.27 22.55
C GLY A 70 23.56 -22.13 21.62
N VAL A 71 23.02 -22.43 20.44
CA VAL A 71 22.63 -21.46 19.43
C VAL A 71 21.16 -21.62 19.05
N ALA A 72 20.49 -20.50 18.81
CA ALA A 72 19.13 -20.49 18.26
C ALA A 72 19.01 -19.34 17.23
N ALA A 73 18.25 -19.54 16.18
CA ALA A 73 17.98 -18.54 15.18
C ALA A 73 16.47 -18.42 14.90
N LEU A 74 16.00 -17.21 14.80
CA LEU A 74 14.63 -16.90 14.38
C LEU A 74 14.69 -16.02 13.11
N GLN A 75 13.93 -16.40 12.11
CA GLN A 75 13.78 -15.62 10.90
C GLN A 75 12.29 -15.32 10.64
N THR A 76 11.97 -14.04 10.48
CA THR A 76 10.62 -13.55 10.21
C THR A 76 10.61 -12.81 8.89
N GLN A 77 9.79 -13.25 7.94
CA GLN A 77 9.58 -12.55 6.65
C GLN A 77 8.71 -11.31 6.88
N VAL A 78 9.06 -10.23 6.19
CA VAL A 78 8.29 -8.98 6.22
C VAL A 78 7.38 -8.93 5.00
N ALA A 79 6.08 -8.78 5.23
CA ALA A 79 5.08 -8.64 4.19
C ALA A 79 5.39 -7.47 3.25
N GLY A 80 4.97 -7.58 1.99
CA GLY A 80 4.97 -6.47 1.06
C GLY A 80 3.92 -5.41 1.39
N LEU A 81 3.93 -4.34 0.61
CA LEU A 81 2.92 -3.29 0.63
C LEU A 81 2.57 -2.92 -0.80
N VAL A 82 1.29 -2.98 -1.11
CA VAL A 82 0.70 -2.41 -2.33
C VAL A 82 -0.15 -1.21 -1.93
N SER A 83 0.00 -0.10 -2.63
CA SER A 83 -0.83 1.09 -2.41
C SER A 83 -1.46 1.56 -3.70
N VAL A 84 -2.67 2.09 -3.60
CA VAL A 84 -3.34 2.84 -4.65
C VAL A 84 -3.53 4.28 -4.18
N ASN A 85 -3.42 5.23 -5.11
CA ASN A 85 -3.81 6.61 -4.93
C ASN A 85 -4.78 6.98 -6.05
N ALA A 86 -5.97 7.41 -5.68
CA ALA A 86 -7.06 7.75 -6.59
C ALA A 86 -7.24 9.27 -6.63
N LEU A 87 -6.99 9.88 -7.78
CA LEU A 87 -6.99 11.33 -7.98
C LEU A 87 -8.07 11.73 -8.96
N ALA A 88 -8.69 12.87 -8.79
CA ALA A 88 -9.72 13.39 -9.68
C ALA A 88 -9.38 14.78 -10.22
N TYR A 89 -9.54 14.95 -11.54
CA TYR A 89 -9.26 16.20 -12.22
C TYR A 89 -10.41 16.63 -13.12
N PHE A 90 -10.73 17.91 -13.13
CA PHE A 90 -11.54 18.53 -14.18
C PHE A 90 -10.63 19.00 -15.32
N ARG A 91 -9.49 19.63 -15.02
CA ARG A 91 -8.51 20.04 -16.03
C ARG A 91 -7.31 19.10 -16.01
N ASP A 92 -7.26 18.26 -17.02
CA ASP A 92 -6.26 17.18 -17.11
C ASP A 92 -5.63 17.13 -18.52
N ALA A 93 -4.94 18.20 -18.86
CA ALA A 93 -4.25 18.29 -20.16
C ALA A 93 -3.19 17.18 -20.34
N ALA A 94 -2.58 16.72 -19.25
CA ALA A 94 -1.54 15.69 -19.29
C ALA A 94 -2.07 14.32 -19.74
N SER A 95 -3.30 13.98 -19.40
CA SER A 95 -3.93 12.73 -19.86
C SER A 95 -4.29 12.77 -21.35
N GLY A 96 -4.49 13.96 -21.91
CA GLY A 96 -5.05 14.17 -23.25
C GLY A 96 -6.51 13.73 -23.36
N ILE A 97 -7.23 13.56 -22.25
CA ILE A 97 -8.68 13.38 -22.18
C ILE A 97 -9.30 14.74 -21.85
N LEU A 98 -10.10 15.27 -22.77
CA LEU A 98 -10.78 16.54 -22.55
C LEU A 98 -12.05 16.32 -21.74
N ASN A 99 -12.17 17.04 -20.62
CA ASN A 99 -13.37 17.14 -19.83
C ASN A 99 -14.17 18.37 -20.26
N ALA A 100 -15.49 18.27 -20.16
CA ALA A 100 -16.45 19.32 -20.49
C ALA A 100 -17.50 19.46 -19.39
N GLY A 101 -18.24 20.57 -19.42
CA GLY A 101 -19.29 20.86 -18.46
C GLY A 101 -18.97 22.09 -17.60
N PRO A 102 -19.94 22.54 -16.80
CA PRO A 102 -19.77 23.73 -15.97
C PRO A 102 -18.86 23.46 -14.75
N ILE A 103 -18.05 24.46 -14.41
CA ILE A 103 -17.34 24.56 -13.13
C ILE A 103 -17.66 25.93 -12.56
N PRO A 104 -18.32 26.01 -11.41
CA PRO A 104 -18.79 24.90 -10.53
C PRO A 104 -19.81 23.98 -11.21
N PRO A 105 -19.88 22.69 -10.80
CA PRO A 105 -20.88 21.74 -11.31
C PRO A 105 -22.28 22.23 -11.00
N LYS A 106 -23.23 22.05 -11.94
CA LYS A 106 -24.60 22.54 -11.83
C LYS A 106 -25.58 21.39 -11.78
N VAL A 107 -26.68 21.62 -11.04
CA VAL A 107 -27.81 20.70 -10.95
C VAL A 107 -28.32 20.37 -12.37
N ASN A 108 -28.61 19.08 -12.62
CA ASN A 108 -29.10 18.53 -13.87
C ASN A 108 -28.23 18.82 -15.10
N THR A 109 -26.96 19.24 -14.90
CA THR A 109 -26.04 19.52 -16.00
C THR A 109 -24.81 18.61 -15.89
N PRO A 110 -24.51 17.81 -16.92
CA PRO A 110 -23.41 16.88 -16.87
C PRO A 110 -22.04 17.60 -16.88
N THR A 111 -21.12 17.13 -16.06
CA THR A 111 -19.73 17.56 -15.99
C THR A 111 -18.82 16.35 -16.01
N ASN A 112 -17.80 16.36 -16.89
CA ASN A 112 -16.83 15.27 -16.97
C ASN A 112 -15.66 15.48 -16.00
N TYR A 113 -15.16 14.37 -15.46
CA TYR A 113 -13.93 14.30 -14.66
C TYR A 113 -13.07 13.13 -15.13
N THR A 114 -11.75 13.31 -15.09
CA THR A 114 -10.80 12.21 -15.23
C THR A 114 -10.39 11.72 -13.88
N ILE A 115 -10.39 10.40 -13.70
CA ILE A 115 -9.91 9.70 -12.51
C ILE A 115 -8.59 9.03 -12.86
N HIS A 116 -7.58 9.24 -12.03
CA HIS A 116 -6.28 8.56 -12.12
C HIS A 116 -6.15 7.56 -10.98
N TRP A 117 -5.86 6.33 -11.31
CA TRP A 117 -5.44 5.32 -10.35
C TRP A 117 -3.94 5.09 -10.48
N VAL A 118 -3.21 5.45 -9.44
CA VAL A 118 -1.75 5.33 -9.37
C VAL A 118 -1.39 4.24 -8.37
N VAL A 119 -0.81 3.14 -8.86
CA VAL A 119 -0.46 1.97 -8.04
C VAL A 119 1.05 1.86 -7.87
N LYS A 120 1.46 1.61 -6.62
CA LYS A 120 2.85 1.34 -6.23
C LYS A 120 2.93 0.00 -5.51
N ASN A 121 3.98 -0.74 -5.81
CA ASN A 121 4.33 -1.97 -5.11
C ASN A 121 5.72 -1.82 -4.49
N TYR A 122 5.84 -2.14 -3.20
CA TYR A 122 7.05 -1.82 -2.45
C TYR A 122 8.07 -2.99 -2.47
N SER A 123 7.97 -3.94 -1.56
CA SER A 123 9.10 -4.78 -1.21
C SER A 123 9.03 -6.25 -1.64
N THR A 124 7.95 -6.67 -2.29
CA THR A 124 7.76 -8.07 -2.73
C THR A 124 7.18 -8.12 -4.14
N ASP A 125 7.46 -9.17 -4.88
CA ASP A 125 6.73 -9.43 -6.12
C ASP A 125 5.32 -9.87 -5.77
N VAL A 126 4.32 -9.34 -6.48
CA VAL A 126 2.91 -9.69 -6.27
C VAL A 126 2.26 -10.14 -7.57
N ARG A 127 1.28 -11.02 -7.45
CA ARG A 127 0.42 -11.48 -8.56
C ARG A 127 -1.04 -11.17 -8.27
N ASP A 128 -1.88 -11.33 -9.28
CA ASP A 128 -3.33 -11.13 -9.22
C ASP A 128 -3.71 -9.75 -8.66
N ALA A 129 -2.88 -8.74 -8.95
CA ALA A 129 -3.14 -7.38 -8.52
C ALA A 129 -4.31 -6.78 -9.28
N GLU A 130 -5.23 -6.17 -8.54
CA GLU A 130 -6.44 -5.59 -9.11
C GLU A 130 -6.87 -4.36 -8.30
N VAL A 131 -7.35 -3.33 -9.00
CA VAL A 131 -7.96 -2.14 -8.39
C VAL A 131 -9.44 -2.12 -8.68
N ARG A 132 -10.25 -1.78 -7.67
CA ARG A 132 -11.72 -1.73 -7.76
C ARG A 132 -12.27 -0.49 -7.07
N ALA A 133 -13.33 0.05 -7.64
CA ALA A 133 -14.20 1.05 -7.01
C ALA A 133 -15.57 1.07 -7.68
N PHE A 134 -16.55 1.73 -7.06
CA PHE A 134 -17.91 1.85 -7.56
C PHE A 134 -18.23 3.29 -7.95
N LEU A 135 -18.81 3.49 -9.12
CA LEU A 135 -19.39 4.79 -9.50
C LEU A 135 -20.59 5.10 -8.59
N GLN A 136 -20.66 6.36 -8.17
CA GLN A 136 -21.73 6.80 -7.28
C GLN A 136 -23.00 7.20 -8.07
N SER A 137 -24.12 7.37 -7.37
CA SER A 137 -25.39 7.75 -7.98
C SER A 137 -25.25 9.05 -8.79
N GLY A 138 -25.81 9.08 -10.00
CA GLY A 138 -25.69 10.21 -10.92
C GLY A 138 -24.37 10.29 -11.66
N VAL A 139 -23.50 9.29 -11.52
CA VAL A 139 -22.24 9.19 -12.25
C VAL A 139 -22.31 8.11 -13.31
N ARG A 140 -21.83 8.42 -14.53
CA ARG A 140 -21.80 7.51 -15.66
C ARG A 140 -20.38 7.29 -16.17
N TRP A 141 -20.13 6.09 -16.65
CA TRP A 141 -18.92 5.74 -17.38
C TRP A 141 -18.96 6.27 -18.81
N THR A 142 -17.90 6.93 -19.29
CA THR A 142 -17.87 7.48 -20.66
C THR A 142 -17.17 6.57 -21.67
N GLY A 143 -16.47 5.54 -21.22
CA GLY A 143 -15.70 4.63 -22.08
C GLY A 143 -14.30 5.13 -22.46
N LYS A 144 -13.93 6.37 -22.12
CA LYS A 144 -12.58 6.87 -22.39
C LYS A 144 -11.63 6.39 -21.32
N VAL A 145 -10.65 5.58 -21.71
CA VAL A 145 -9.66 4.98 -20.80
C VAL A 145 -8.26 5.07 -21.38
N LYS A 146 -7.27 5.14 -20.49
CA LYS A 146 -5.84 5.03 -20.81
C LYS A 146 -5.15 4.24 -19.69
N SER A 147 -4.03 3.62 -20.02
CA SER A 147 -3.16 2.96 -19.06
C SER A 147 -1.73 2.97 -19.59
N ASN A 148 -0.77 2.96 -18.68
CA ASN A 148 0.64 2.81 -19.03
C ASN A 148 1.08 1.34 -19.09
N ILE A 149 0.12 0.40 -18.98
CA ILE A 149 0.28 -1.04 -19.22
C ILE A 149 -0.79 -1.53 -20.20
N ALA A 150 -0.67 -2.77 -20.67
CA ALA A 150 -1.64 -3.35 -21.61
C ALA A 150 -3.07 -3.48 -21.03
N ALA A 151 -3.18 -3.76 -19.72
CA ALA A 151 -4.48 -3.83 -19.05
C ALA A 151 -5.05 -2.42 -18.83
N VAL A 152 -6.32 -2.25 -19.14
CA VAL A 152 -7.06 -1.00 -18.97
C VAL A 152 -8.25 -1.20 -18.02
N PRO A 153 -8.71 -0.16 -17.32
CA PRO A 153 -9.94 -0.22 -16.56
C PRO A 153 -11.14 -0.61 -17.40
N SER A 154 -12.03 -1.41 -16.87
CA SER A 154 -13.32 -1.80 -17.42
C SER A 154 -14.44 -1.50 -16.44
N TYR A 155 -15.64 -1.31 -16.96
CA TYR A 155 -16.82 -0.96 -16.17
C TYR A 155 -17.93 -1.99 -16.37
N ASN A 156 -18.54 -2.39 -15.26
CA ASN A 156 -19.71 -3.27 -15.25
C ASN A 156 -20.96 -2.45 -14.89
N GLU A 157 -21.83 -2.22 -15.86
CA GLU A 157 -23.06 -1.41 -15.68
C GLU A 157 -24.03 -2.00 -14.64
N ARG A 158 -24.08 -3.32 -14.49
CA ARG A 158 -25.00 -3.97 -13.54
C ARG A 158 -24.58 -3.76 -12.10
N THR A 159 -23.27 -3.80 -11.82
CA THR A 159 -22.72 -3.62 -10.48
C THR A 159 -22.25 -2.21 -10.20
N GLN A 160 -22.16 -1.37 -11.25
CA GLN A 160 -21.56 -0.03 -11.22
C GLN A 160 -20.08 -0.04 -10.82
N GLU A 161 -19.42 -1.16 -10.98
CA GLU A 161 -18.05 -1.38 -10.58
C GLU A 161 -17.08 -1.08 -11.72
N VAL A 162 -16.03 -0.32 -11.40
CA VAL A 162 -14.85 -0.15 -12.26
C VAL A 162 -13.75 -1.07 -11.74
N VAL A 163 -13.14 -1.85 -12.64
CA VAL A 163 -12.10 -2.82 -12.30
C VAL A 163 -10.90 -2.62 -13.22
N TRP A 164 -9.70 -2.58 -12.64
CA TRP A 164 -8.44 -2.59 -13.38
C TRP A 164 -7.62 -3.83 -13.04
N PRO A 165 -7.64 -4.88 -13.88
CA PRO A 165 -6.92 -6.12 -13.64
C PRO A 165 -5.45 -5.97 -14.05
N ILE A 166 -4.59 -5.60 -13.11
CA ILE A 166 -3.17 -5.34 -13.36
C ILE A 166 -2.38 -6.63 -13.56
N GLY A 167 -2.69 -7.67 -12.76
CA GLY A 167 -1.98 -8.94 -12.77
C GLY A 167 -0.69 -8.92 -11.95
N LYS A 168 0.47 -9.19 -12.56
CA LYS A 168 1.75 -9.24 -11.85
C LYS A 168 2.39 -7.85 -11.75
N ILE A 169 2.86 -7.51 -10.53
CA ILE A 169 3.66 -6.31 -10.28
C ILE A 169 4.96 -6.70 -9.59
N ILE A 170 6.09 -6.36 -10.18
CA ILE A 170 7.40 -6.60 -9.57
C ILE A 170 7.62 -5.66 -8.38
N ALA A 171 8.43 -6.10 -7.44
CA ALA A 171 8.85 -5.28 -6.30
C ALA A 171 9.44 -3.94 -6.75
N THR A 172 9.30 -2.93 -5.91
CA THR A 172 9.80 -1.55 -6.09
C THR A 172 9.16 -0.76 -7.24
N LYS A 173 8.15 -1.34 -7.91
CA LYS A 173 7.42 -0.66 -9.00
C LYS A 173 6.65 0.55 -8.47
N GLY A 174 6.98 1.73 -8.99
CA GLY A 174 6.42 3.00 -8.55
C GLY A 174 7.13 3.64 -7.33
N VAL A 175 8.13 2.95 -6.75
CA VAL A 175 8.97 3.48 -5.67
C VAL A 175 10.30 4.00 -6.25
N ILE A 176 10.96 3.20 -7.08
CA ILE A 176 12.23 3.54 -7.74
C ILE A 176 12.00 4.07 -9.17
N ASN A 177 10.96 3.61 -9.83
CA ASN A 177 10.62 3.97 -11.20
C ASN A 177 9.18 4.48 -11.29
N LYS A 178 8.70 4.79 -12.50
CA LYS A 178 7.33 5.26 -12.71
C LYS A 178 6.31 4.26 -12.19
N PRO A 179 5.28 4.71 -11.43
CA PRO A 179 4.20 3.86 -10.96
C PRO A 179 3.37 3.31 -12.12
N LEU A 180 2.53 2.33 -11.81
CA LEU A 180 1.47 1.94 -12.72
C LEU A 180 0.37 2.98 -12.63
N GLU A 181 -0.18 3.35 -13.79
CA GLU A 181 -1.21 4.37 -13.87
C GLU A 181 -2.28 3.97 -14.87
N ALA A 182 -3.52 4.08 -14.45
CA ALA A 182 -4.68 4.00 -15.31
C ALA A 182 -5.51 5.27 -15.16
N ILE A 183 -6.09 5.73 -16.26
CA ILE A 183 -6.91 6.94 -16.34
C ILE A 183 -8.22 6.57 -16.98
N PHE A 184 -9.33 7.04 -16.44
CA PHE A 184 -10.64 6.90 -17.04
C PHE A 184 -11.50 8.15 -16.84
N GLN A 185 -12.42 8.38 -17.75
CA GLN A 185 -13.34 9.51 -17.66
C GLN A 185 -14.71 9.05 -17.18
N ILE A 186 -15.27 9.84 -16.28
CA ILE A 186 -16.65 9.74 -15.80
C ILE A 186 -17.43 11.02 -16.12
N GLU A 187 -18.74 10.93 -16.17
CA GLU A 187 -19.65 12.05 -16.30
C GLU A 187 -20.57 12.09 -15.07
N ALA A 188 -20.55 13.20 -14.35
CA ALA A 188 -21.37 13.41 -13.16
C ALA A 188 -22.49 14.40 -13.47
N THR A 189 -23.72 14.01 -13.12
CA THR A 189 -24.90 14.88 -13.24
C THR A 189 -25.51 15.06 -11.86
N PRO A 190 -25.23 16.19 -11.19
CA PRO A 190 -25.72 16.44 -9.84
C PRO A 190 -27.26 16.56 -9.81
N SER A 191 -27.88 16.03 -8.75
CA SER A 191 -29.29 16.20 -8.45
C SER A 191 -29.54 17.44 -7.57
N VAL A 192 -30.80 17.85 -7.46
CA VAL A 192 -31.21 19.05 -6.68
C VAL A 192 -30.82 18.97 -5.21
N ASP A 193 -30.91 17.78 -4.61
CA ASP A 193 -30.55 17.52 -3.20
C ASP A 193 -29.06 17.65 -2.90
N GLN A 194 -28.22 17.66 -3.95
CA GLN A 194 -26.78 17.87 -3.83
C GLN A 194 -26.37 19.35 -3.88
N THR A 195 -27.32 20.27 -4.04
CA THR A 195 -27.06 21.72 -4.07
C THR A 195 -26.28 22.18 -2.83
N ASN A 196 -25.22 22.97 -3.04
CA ASN A 196 -24.28 23.45 -2.02
C ASN A 196 -23.55 22.33 -1.24
N ARG A 197 -23.41 21.16 -1.85
CA ARG A 197 -22.63 20.02 -1.34
C ARG A 197 -21.60 19.57 -2.38
N TYR A 198 -20.67 18.74 -1.93
CA TYR A 198 -19.82 17.99 -2.84
C TYR A 198 -20.55 16.72 -3.27
N MET A 199 -20.69 16.52 -4.59
CA MET A 199 -21.28 15.29 -5.12
C MET A 199 -20.28 14.15 -5.02
N PRO A 200 -20.61 12.99 -4.42
CA PRO A 200 -19.78 11.79 -4.50
C PRO A 200 -19.62 11.32 -5.96
N LEU A 201 -18.40 10.98 -6.36
CA LEU A 201 -18.07 10.52 -7.72
C LEU A 201 -17.70 9.04 -7.75
N LEU A 202 -16.84 8.62 -6.83
CA LEU A 202 -16.30 7.26 -6.74
C LEU A 202 -16.26 6.83 -5.28
N SER A 203 -16.58 5.58 -5.00
CA SER A 203 -16.41 4.99 -3.66
C SER A 203 -14.94 4.95 -3.25
N GLU A 204 -14.65 4.50 -2.03
CA GLU A 204 -13.31 4.06 -1.66
C GLU A 204 -12.74 3.19 -2.78
N THR A 205 -11.50 3.47 -3.17
CA THR A 205 -10.76 2.70 -4.17
C THR A 205 -9.89 1.67 -3.45
N ALA A 206 -10.14 0.40 -3.70
CA ALA A 206 -9.39 -0.70 -3.10
C ALA A 206 -8.40 -1.31 -4.10
N VAL A 207 -7.21 -1.67 -3.64
CA VAL A 207 -6.27 -2.54 -4.36
C VAL A 207 -6.07 -3.83 -3.58
N THR A 208 -6.13 -4.95 -4.27
CA THR A 208 -5.80 -6.28 -3.74
C THR A 208 -4.70 -6.91 -4.57
N ALA A 209 -3.84 -7.69 -3.96
CA ALA A 209 -2.80 -8.45 -4.64
C ALA A 209 -2.36 -9.64 -3.76
N PHE A 210 -1.73 -10.64 -4.34
CA PHE A 210 -1.16 -11.76 -3.61
C PHE A 210 0.36 -11.65 -3.56
N ASP A 211 0.92 -11.59 -2.37
CA ASP A 211 2.35 -11.52 -2.09
C ASP A 211 3.00 -12.89 -2.32
N GLU A 212 3.92 -12.98 -3.29
CA GLU A 212 4.61 -14.23 -3.63
C GLU A 212 5.68 -14.63 -2.60
N PHE A 213 6.12 -13.71 -1.74
CA PHE A 213 7.17 -13.98 -0.75
C PHE A 213 6.64 -14.59 0.55
N ILE A 214 5.55 -14.03 1.07
CA ILE A 214 4.93 -14.52 2.31
C ILE A 214 3.71 -15.42 2.07
N ASN A 215 3.28 -15.59 0.80
CA ASN A 215 2.08 -16.34 0.40
C ASN A 215 0.80 -15.84 1.09
N ALA A 216 0.56 -14.55 1.08
CA ALA A 216 -0.62 -13.93 1.68
C ALA A 216 -1.20 -12.82 0.80
N GLU A 217 -2.49 -12.52 1.01
CA GLU A 217 -3.15 -11.40 0.35
C GLU A 217 -2.71 -10.08 0.98
N LEU A 218 -2.40 -9.11 0.11
CA LEU A 218 -2.19 -7.71 0.46
C LEU A 218 -3.40 -6.89 0.05
N ARG A 219 -3.73 -5.91 0.86
CA ARG A 219 -4.81 -4.95 0.62
C ARG A 219 -4.33 -3.54 0.88
N GLY A 220 -4.75 -2.61 0.04
CA GLY A 220 -4.59 -1.19 0.23
C GLY A 220 -5.85 -0.48 -0.22
N ALA A 221 -6.07 0.74 0.27
CA ALA A 221 -7.23 1.54 -0.12
C ALA A 221 -6.88 3.03 -0.13
N ASP A 222 -7.66 3.79 -0.88
CA ASP A 222 -7.69 5.25 -0.87
C ASP A 222 -9.12 5.73 -0.71
N ALA A 223 -9.29 6.91 -0.13
CA ALA A 223 -10.57 7.47 0.23
C ALA A 223 -11.50 7.66 -0.97
N GLU A 224 -12.79 7.80 -0.70
CA GLU A 224 -13.79 8.16 -1.71
C GLU A 224 -13.47 9.49 -2.40
N ILE A 225 -13.85 9.59 -3.66
CA ILE A 225 -13.69 10.81 -4.48
C ILE A 225 -15.02 11.52 -4.62
N SER A 226 -14.99 12.85 -4.52
CA SER A 226 -16.14 13.72 -4.78
C SER A 226 -15.75 14.90 -5.68
N THR A 227 -16.71 15.76 -6.03
CA THR A 227 -16.44 17.01 -6.76
C THR A 227 -15.55 17.99 -6.00
N LEU A 228 -15.14 17.66 -4.76
CA LEU A 228 -14.13 18.41 -4.01
C LEU A 228 -12.77 18.45 -4.76
N THR A 229 -12.45 17.43 -5.57
CA THR A 229 -11.28 17.36 -6.48
C THR A 229 -10.04 18.06 -5.91
N ILE A 230 -9.63 17.61 -4.71
CA ILE A 230 -8.52 18.25 -3.95
C ILE A 230 -7.20 18.24 -4.73
N ASP A 231 -7.05 17.30 -5.65
CA ASP A 231 -5.86 17.07 -6.46
C ASP A 231 -5.78 17.99 -7.68
N ASP A 232 -6.89 18.67 -8.04
CA ASP A 232 -6.91 19.62 -9.14
C ASP A 232 -6.65 21.05 -8.65
N PRO A 233 -5.41 21.56 -8.78
CA PRO A 233 -5.07 22.90 -8.33
C PRO A 233 -5.68 24.00 -9.22
N THR A 234 -6.23 23.63 -10.38
CA THR A 234 -6.81 24.57 -11.34
C THR A 234 -8.26 24.92 -11.05
N VAL A 235 -8.92 24.14 -10.18
CA VAL A 235 -10.28 24.40 -9.71
C VAL A 235 -10.21 25.03 -8.32
N SER A 236 -10.64 26.28 -8.19
CA SER A 236 -10.68 26.96 -6.89
C SER A 236 -11.67 26.28 -5.94
N PRO A 237 -11.43 26.29 -4.63
CA PRO A 237 -12.32 25.65 -3.63
C PRO A 237 -13.79 26.06 -3.77
N ASP A 238 -14.06 27.34 -4.08
CA ASP A 238 -15.42 27.88 -4.22
C ASP A 238 -16.18 27.30 -5.43
N ASN A 239 -15.45 26.75 -6.41
CA ASN A 239 -15.99 26.17 -7.63
C ASN A 239 -16.14 24.64 -7.59
N ARG A 240 -16.03 24.02 -6.43
CA ARG A 240 -16.09 22.56 -6.24
C ARG A 240 -17.45 22.08 -5.77
N MET A 241 -18.26 22.97 -5.18
CA MET A 241 -19.61 22.67 -4.73
C MET A 241 -20.62 22.75 -5.87
N VAL A 242 -21.62 21.88 -5.83
CA VAL A 242 -22.74 21.90 -6.77
C VAL A 242 -23.54 23.21 -6.60
N LYS A 243 -23.84 23.86 -7.72
CA LYS A 243 -24.67 25.07 -7.79
C LYS A 243 -26.02 24.77 -8.44
N PRO A 244 -27.05 25.58 -8.17
CA PRO A 244 -28.35 25.49 -8.86
C PRO A 244 -28.26 25.56 -10.37
#